data_108773b7b6ccd13dbcf680162dc348e0
#
_entry.id   108773b7b6ccd13dbcf680162dc348e0
#
_cell.length_a   1.000
_cell.length_b   1.000
_cell.length_c   1.000
_cell.angle_alpha   90.00
_cell.angle_beta   90.00
_cell.angle_gamma   90.00
#
_symmetry.space_group_name_H-M   'P 1'
#
loop_
_entity.id
_entity.type
_entity.pdbx_description
1 polymer ?
#
loop_
_entity_poly.entity_id
_entity_poly.type
_entity_poly.pdbx_seq_one_letter_code
_entity_poly.pdbx_strand_id
1 'polypeptide(L)'
;MNCQRKCSFYGTALHMVYASPQGLQMFGERWDRIVAERGAQAALYLADGRAITFRELDAEARALKPGGDHVLAQGDVPQILRLLLAGFLHGVPVQMVEKDRARRIPACPPPAGTALIKQAVGGSGVRRCQFFTFDQIAADVDRLHAALDLGDRGVGVAAISCAHSFGLTMTVLQTLFNGVPTCHAPQPFAQPLMDAMKHHPRVFLPGVPALWKSWLMGDVRFDNISLAISAGSPLTLGLERMALEKHGLKIHNLYGASECGAVSWDETPGPREDGRDLGILLPGVQARRDDAGRLVVASSSVGLGYDEPLPGERYGAGVFTTCDQIEPHGERLCFEQSVGAGINVAGRKLSPAEIAEKIRRASRLDGVRIHGARSRDPERCQDIVAELDLPQAEIDPAFKIRACSLLAPWEVPRKWIGRP
;
A
#
# COMPACT_ATOMS: atom_id res chain seq x y z
N MET A 1 -39.89 -0.40 5.54
CA MET A 1 -40.12 -0.41 7.00
C MET A 1 -38.95 0.31 7.65
N ASN A 2 -39.28 1.42 8.28
CA ASN A 2 -38.35 2.39 8.87
C ASN A 2 -37.56 1.81 10.03
N CYS A 3 -36.26 1.93 10.02
CA CYS A 3 -35.42 1.81 11.21
C CYS A 3 -34.77 3.15 11.54
N GLN A 4 -35.59 4.06 12.09
CA GLN A 4 -35.08 5.20 12.84
C GLN A 4 -34.79 4.73 14.26
N ARG A 5 -33.52 4.61 14.65
CA ARG A 5 -33.11 4.62 16.04
C ARG A 5 -32.35 5.92 16.30
N LYS A 6 -33.03 6.81 17.06
CA LYS A 6 -32.47 8.01 17.64
C LYS A 6 -31.34 7.65 18.59
N CYS A 7 -30.13 8.11 18.32
CA CYS A 7 -29.07 8.16 19.33
C CYS A 7 -29.20 9.48 20.08
N SER A 8 -29.60 9.42 21.36
CA SER A 8 -29.51 10.54 22.28
C SER A 8 -28.08 10.60 22.84
N PHE A 9 -27.42 11.73 22.59
CA PHE A 9 -26.16 12.08 23.25
C PHE A 9 -26.40 12.51 24.68
N TYR A 10 -25.77 11.85 25.65
CA TYR A 10 -25.37 12.43 26.92
C TYR A 10 -23.92 12.11 27.19
N GLY A 11 -23.17 13.16 27.50
CA GLY A 11 -21.73 13.15 27.59
C GLY A 11 -21.18 12.40 28.80
N THR A 12 -20.14 11.75 28.56
CA THR A 12 -18.86 11.61 29.30
C THR A 12 -17.88 10.99 28.31
N ALA A 13 -16.72 11.60 28.10
CA ALA A 13 -15.70 11.07 27.22
C ALA A 13 -15.14 9.75 27.82
N LEU A 14 -15.82 8.65 27.55
CA LEU A 14 -15.24 7.34 27.64
C LEU A 14 -14.29 7.23 26.44
N HIS A 15 -12.99 7.20 26.70
CA HIS A 15 -12.01 6.72 25.72
C HIS A 15 -12.44 5.32 25.30
N MET A 16 -13.10 5.18 24.16
CA MET A 16 -13.39 3.86 23.60
C MET A 16 -12.08 3.28 23.13
N VAL A 17 -11.57 2.27 23.82
CA VAL A 17 -10.46 1.45 23.37
C VAL A 17 -10.99 0.59 22.23
N TYR A 18 -10.64 0.93 20.99
CA TYR A 18 -11.10 0.22 19.79
C TYR A 18 -10.32 -1.08 19.56
N ALA A 19 -9.03 -1.13 19.93
CA ALA A 19 -8.25 -2.36 19.85
C ALA A 19 -8.77 -3.41 20.85
N SER A 20 -8.78 -4.68 20.47
CA SER A 20 -9.11 -5.73 21.44
C SER A 20 -8.07 -5.71 22.57
N PRO A 21 -8.47 -5.88 23.84
CA PRO A 21 -7.51 -5.90 24.94
C PRO A 21 -6.39 -6.93 24.73
N GLN A 22 -6.71 -8.10 24.17
CA GLN A 22 -5.74 -9.14 23.85
C GLN A 22 -4.75 -8.72 22.75
N GLY A 23 -5.25 -8.16 21.65
CA GLY A 23 -4.38 -7.69 20.56
C GLY A 23 -3.47 -6.54 20.98
N LEU A 24 -3.98 -5.62 21.80
CA LEU A 24 -3.18 -4.54 22.38
C LEU A 24 -2.08 -5.07 23.31
N GLN A 25 -2.42 -6.00 24.18
CA GLN A 25 -1.45 -6.64 25.09
C GLN A 25 -0.38 -7.39 24.29
N MET A 26 -0.78 -8.19 23.30
CA MET A 26 0.14 -8.94 22.44
C MET A 26 1.13 -8.00 21.72
N PHE A 27 0.66 -6.90 21.14
CA PHE A 27 1.54 -5.93 20.50
C PHE A 27 2.46 -5.25 21.51
N GLY A 28 1.95 -4.81 22.66
CA GLY A 28 2.73 -4.16 23.71
C GLY A 28 3.86 -5.06 24.21
N GLU A 29 3.58 -6.32 24.57
CA GLU A 29 4.57 -7.31 25.00
C GLU A 29 5.64 -7.58 23.93
N ARG A 30 5.22 -7.63 22.66
CA ARG A 30 6.13 -7.82 21.52
C ARG A 30 7.05 -6.62 21.36
N TRP A 31 6.51 -5.41 21.40
CA TRP A 31 7.28 -4.18 21.30
C TRP A 31 8.25 -4.02 22.49
N ASP A 32 7.81 -4.26 23.72
CA ASP A 32 8.65 -4.19 24.91
C ASP A 32 9.82 -5.17 24.82
N ARG A 33 9.64 -6.34 24.26
CA ARG A 33 10.72 -7.31 23.99
C ARG A 33 11.70 -6.76 22.97
N ILE A 34 11.24 -6.18 21.85
CA ILE A 34 12.10 -5.55 20.85
C ILE A 34 12.95 -4.44 21.51
N VAL A 35 12.35 -3.59 22.33
CA VAL A 35 13.05 -2.52 23.03
C VAL A 35 14.06 -3.07 24.06
N ALA A 36 13.72 -4.14 24.76
CA ALA A 36 14.62 -4.79 25.72
C ALA A 36 15.86 -5.38 25.00
N GLU A 37 15.67 -6.06 23.88
CA GLU A 37 16.73 -6.76 23.14
C GLU A 37 17.55 -5.82 22.26
N ARG A 38 16.91 -4.81 21.65
CA ARG A 38 17.49 -3.94 20.60
C ARG A 38 17.48 -2.46 20.94
N GLY A 39 17.16 -2.05 22.16
CA GLY A 39 16.90 -0.65 22.52
C GLY A 39 18.01 0.34 22.15
N ALA A 40 19.28 -0.08 22.16
CA ALA A 40 20.40 0.76 21.74
C ALA A 40 20.71 0.69 20.24
N GLN A 41 20.07 -0.21 19.49
CA GLN A 41 20.23 -0.30 18.04
C GLN A 41 19.33 0.70 17.33
N ALA A 42 19.69 1.07 16.10
CA ALA A 42 18.85 1.94 15.27
C ALA A 42 17.57 1.22 14.83
N ALA A 43 16.43 1.86 15.05
CA ALA A 43 15.15 1.51 14.48
C ALA A 43 14.90 2.21 13.13
N LEU A 44 15.40 3.44 13.02
CA LEU A 44 15.22 4.29 11.85
C LEU A 44 16.49 5.05 11.52
N TYR A 45 16.89 4.98 10.27
CA TYR A 45 17.95 5.81 9.70
C TYR A 45 17.34 6.94 8.89
N LEU A 46 17.74 8.17 9.17
CA LEU A 46 17.26 9.38 8.51
C LEU A 46 18.13 9.72 7.30
N ALA A 47 17.57 10.50 6.38
CA ALA A 47 18.28 10.92 5.17
C ALA A 47 19.52 11.81 5.43
N ASP A 48 19.58 12.46 6.59
CA ASP A 48 20.73 13.28 7.03
C ASP A 48 21.84 12.48 7.72
N GLY A 49 21.71 11.15 7.76
CA GLY A 49 22.68 10.23 8.37
C GLY A 49 22.48 10.00 9.87
N ARG A 50 21.55 10.70 10.52
CA ARG A 50 21.20 10.41 11.92
C ARG A 50 20.42 9.12 12.02
N ALA A 51 20.52 8.47 13.18
CA ALA A 51 19.70 7.32 13.51
C ALA A 51 18.84 7.62 14.74
N ILE A 52 17.65 7.01 14.78
CA ILE A 52 16.77 6.98 15.95
C ILE A 52 16.77 5.54 16.44
N THR A 53 17.14 5.33 17.69
CA THR A 53 17.18 4.00 18.31
C THR A 53 15.79 3.53 18.67
N PHE A 54 15.63 2.20 18.91
CA PHE A 54 14.36 1.64 19.38
C PHE A 54 13.93 2.27 20.72
N ARG A 55 14.88 2.56 21.61
CA ARG A 55 14.59 3.20 22.90
C ARG A 55 14.13 4.66 22.75
N GLU A 56 14.75 5.42 21.87
CA GLU A 56 14.33 6.81 21.60
C GLU A 56 12.95 6.82 20.95
N LEU A 57 12.70 5.93 19.98
CA LEU A 57 11.41 5.81 19.33
C LEU A 57 10.30 5.42 20.32
N ASP A 58 10.58 4.49 21.24
CA ASP A 58 9.66 4.11 22.32
C ASP A 58 9.33 5.29 23.23
N ALA A 59 10.36 5.99 23.70
CA ALA A 59 10.18 7.15 24.57
C ALA A 59 9.37 8.26 23.90
N GLU A 60 9.67 8.57 22.63
CA GLU A 60 8.93 9.55 21.85
C GLU A 60 7.45 9.13 21.66
N ALA A 61 7.19 7.86 21.31
CA ALA A 61 5.85 7.37 21.06
C ALA A 61 4.99 7.33 22.34
N ARG A 62 5.56 6.92 23.49
CA ARG A 62 4.85 6.91 24.78
C ARG A 62 4.56 8.32 25.31
N ALA A 63 5.39 9.30 24.96
CA ALA A 63 5.16 10.70 25.32
C ALA A 63 4.03 11.36 24.50
N LEU A 64 3.75 10.85 23.30
CA LEU A 64 2.62 11.29 22.50
C LEU A 64 1.33 10.83 23.17
N LYS A 65 0.36 11.76 23.30
CA LYS A 65 -0.99 11.46 23.80
C LYS A 65 -1.97 11.53 22.63
N PRO A 66 -2.29 10.40 21.99
CA PRO A 66 -3.28 10.39 20.93
C PRO A 66 -4.62 10.92 21.44
N GLY A 67 -5.18 11.91 20.77
CA GLY A 67 -6.51 12.46 21.07
C GLY A 67 -7.52 12.09 19.99
N GLY A 68 -8.80 11.95 20.39
CA GLY A 68 -9.89 11.63 19.46
C GLY A 68 -10.06 10.13 19.19
N ASP A 69 -10.93 9.80 18.25
CA ASP A 69 -11.36 8.42 17.95
C ASP A 69 -10.31 7.62 17.15
N HIS A 70 -9.35 8.28 16.54
CA HIS A 70 -8.22 7.67 15.83
C HIS A 70 -7.10 8.68 15.57
N VAL A 71 -5.88 8.15 15.42
CA VAL A 71 -4.68 8.90 15.04
C VAL A 71 -4.60 8.99 13.51
N LEU A 72 -4.25 10.17 12.98
CA LEU A 72 -3.93 10.31 11.55
C LEU A 72 -2.42 10.18 11.33
N ALA A 73 -2.01 9.09 10.70
CA ALA A 73 -0.63 8.91 10.25
C ALA A 73 -0.48 9.45 8.82
N GLN A 74 -0.03 10.68 8.72
CA GLN A 74 0.25 11.39 7.48
C GLN A 74 1.63 12.06 7.59
N GLY A 75 2.42 12.03 6.53
CA GLY A 75 3.73 12.68 6.51
C GLY A 75 4.82 11.80 5.91
N ASP A 76 6.04 12.02 6.37
CA ASP A 76 7.20 11.20 6.03
C ASP A 76 7.31 9.95 6.92
N VAL A 77 8.25 9.07 6.60
CA VAL A 77 8.46 7.81 7.32
C VAL A 77 8.71 8.00 8.82
N PRO A 78 9.58 8.94 9.26
CA PRO A 78 9.79 9.21 10.67
C PRO A 78 8.51 9.58 11.42
N GLN A 79 7.68 10.43 10.83
CA GLN A 79 6.42 10.85 11.43
C GLN A 79 5.41 9.71 11.47
N ILE A 80 5.27 8.96 10.36
CA ILE A 80 4.38 7.80 10.27
C ILE A 80 4.74 6.76 11.33
N LEU A 81 6.04 6.44 11.48
CA LEU A 81 6.51 5.44 12.43
C LEU A 81 6.16 5.82 13.87
N ARG A 82 6.39 7.07 14.27
CA ARG A 82 6.03 7.58 15.61
C ARG A 82 4.53 7.54 15.87
N LEU A 83 3.72 7.98 14.91
CA LEU A 83 2.27 8.04 15.06
C LEU A 83 1.65 6.64 15.10
N LEU A 84 2.15 5.70 14.29
CA LEU A 84 1.71 4.30 14.34
C LEU A 84 2.04 3.68 15.69
N LEU A 85 3.28 3.82 16.14
CA LEU A 85 3.69 3.26 17.43
C LEU A 85 2.90 3.87 18.59
N ALA A 86 2.73 5.20 18.60
CA ALA A 86 1.93 5.87 19.63
C ALA A 86 0.48 5.38 19.65
N GLY A 87 -0.18 5.33 18.49
CA GLY A 87 -1.54 4.81 18.40
C GLY A 87 -1.65 3.36 18.87
N PHE A 88 -0.72 2.52 18.46
CA PHE A 88 -0.67 1.09 18.82
C PHE A 88 -0.44 0.88 20.33
N LEU A 89 0.50 1.61 20.93
CA LEU A 89 0.77 1.50 22.39
C LEU A 89 -0.39 2.02 23.25
N HIS A 90 -1.14 2.99 22.76
CA HIS A 90 -2.29 3.56 23.48
C HIS A 90 -3.63 2.92 23.11
N GLY A 91 -3.66 1.92 22.23
CA GLY A 91 -4.88 1.23 21.81
C GLY A 91 -5.84 2.09 20.99
N VAL A 92 -5.30 3.14 20.34
CA VAL A 92 -6.06 4.05 19.48
C VAL A 92 -5.82 3.67 18.01
N PRO A 93 -6.89 3.42 17.22
CA PRO A 93 -6.73 3.10 15.80
C PRO A 93 -5.93 4.15 15.05
N VAL A 94 -5.09 3.71 14.12
CA VAL A 94 -4.30 4.62 13.30
C VAL A 94 -4.81 4.59 11.87
N GLN A 95 -5.20 5.73 11.35
CA GLN A 95 -5.61 5.89 9.95
C GLN A 95 -4.44 6.36 9.10
N MET A 96 -4.06 5.54 8.13
CA MET A 96 -3.04 5.89 7.14
C MET A 96 -3.60 6.87 6.11
N VAL A 97 -2.91 7.99 5.92
CA VAL A 97 -3.31 9.03 4.94
C VAL A 97 -2.10 9.36 4.06
N GLU A 98 -2.28 9.37 2.76
CA GLU A 98 -1.24 9.76 1.82
C GLU A 98 -0.94 11.26 1.94
N LYS A 99 0.34 11.64 1.93
CA LYS A 99 0.82 12.99 2.25
C LYS A 99 0.08 14.10 1.51
N ASP A 100 -0.20 13.88 0.22
CA ASP A 100 -0.78 14.88 -0.68
C ASP A 100 -2.26 14.61 -0.98
N ARG A 101 -2.94 13.80 -0.16
CA ARG A 101 -4.36 13.51 -0.31
C ARG A 101 -5.18 14.02 0.85
N ALA A 102 -6.39 14.47 0.53
CA ALA A 102 -7.39 14.74 1.55
C ALA A 102 -7.75 13.45 2.30
N ARG A 103 -7.86 13.56 3.61
CA ARG A 103 -8.37 12.49 4.46
C ARG A 103 -9.78 12.10 4.00
N ARG A 104 -10.05 10.80 3.88
CA ARG A 104 -11.40 10.26 3.86
C ARG A 104 -11.81 9.90 5.29
N ILE A 105 -12.90 10.46 5.76
CA ILE A 105 -13.50 10.06 7.04
C ILE A 105 -14.20 8.71 6.80
N PRO A 106 -13.98 7.69 7.64
CA PRO A 106 -14.75 6.44 7.54
C PRO A 106 -16.25 6.71 7.60
N ALA A 107 -17.02 6.04 6.77
CA ALA A 107 -18.47 6.21 6.70
C ALA A 107 -19.21 5.62 7.92
N CYS A 108 -18.55 4.72 8.65
CA CYS A 108 -19.03 4.17 9.91
C CYS A 108 -17.89 4.17 10.96
N PRO A 109 -18.22 4.12 12.26
CA PRO A 109 -17.21 3.91 13.30
C PRO A 109 -16.42 2.65 13.06
N PRO A 110 -15.09 2.64 13.33
CA PRO A 110 -14.29 1.44 13.21
C PRO A 110 -14.87 0.29 14.04
N PRO A 111 -14.93 -0.94 13.52
CA PRO A 111 -15.33 -2.11 14.28
C PRO A 111 -14.45 -2.31 15.52
N ALA A 112 -15.00 -2.94 16.56
CA ALA A 112 -14.24 -3.30 17.74
C ALA A 112 -13.02 -4.17 17.37
N GLY A 113 -11.88 -3.92 17.99
CA GLY A 113 -10.63 -4.59 17.68
C GLY A 113 -9.78 -3.91 16.61
N THR A 114 -10.28 -2.86 15.94
CA THR A 114 -9.51 -2.14 14.91
C THR A 114 -8.26 -1.50 15.50
N ALA A 115 -7.11 -1.77 14.90
CA ALA A 115 -5.83 -1.12 15.21
C ALA A 115 -5.35 -0.22 14.07
N LEU A 116 -5.64 -0.62 12.81
CA LEU A 116 -5.19 0.10 11.61
C LEU A 116 -6.35 0.32 10.64
N ILE A 117 -6.41 1.53 10.10
CA ILE A 117 -7.35 1.94 9.06
C ILE A 117 -6.55 2.30 7.81
N LYS A 118 -6.72 1.54 6.75
CA LYS A 118 -6.12 1.85 5.45
C LYS A 118 -7.16 2.49 4.52
N GLN A 119 -6.70 3.27 3.57
CA GLN A 119 -7.54 3.80 2.50
C GLN A 119 -7.09 3.19 1.16
N ALA A 120 -7.98 2.58 0.46
CA ALA A 120 -7.69 2.02 -0.87
C ALA A 120 -8.86 2.23 -1.84
N VAL A 121 -8.49 2.26 -3.11
CA VAL A 121 -9.45 2.29 -4.23
C VAL A 121 -9.74 0.87 -4.65
N GLY A 122 -9.89 -0.11 -3.99
CA GLY A 122 -10.16 -1.49 -4.36
C GLY A 122 -10.56 -1.74 -5.84
N GLY A 123 -10.96 -2.94 -6.16
CA GLY A 123 -11.39 -3.28 -7.52
C GLY A 123 -12.66 -2.57 -7.97
N SER A 124 -13.48 -2.07 -7.04
CA SER A 124 -14.70 -1.29 -7.36
C SER A 124 -14.43 0.09 -7.97
N GLY A 125 -13.19 0.58 -7.93
CA GLY A 125 -12.86 1.94 -8.34
C GLY A 125 -13.34 3.04 -7.37
N VAL A 126 -13.87 2.67 -6.21
CA VAL A 126 -14.30 3.60 -5.14
C VAL A 126 -13.30 3.57 -4.00
N ARG A 127 -12.85 4.74 -3.56
CA ARG A 127 -11.94 4.85 -2.40
C ARG A 127 -12.72 4.65 -1.11
N ARG A 128 -12.34 3.65 -0.32
CA ARG A 128 -12.99 3.27 0.94
C ARG A 128 -11.97 3.05 2.04
N CYS A 129 -12.43 3.08 3.28
CA CYS A 129 -11.62 2.69 4.43
C CYS A 129 -11.73 1.19 4.67
N GLN A 130 -10.61 0.59 5.08
CA GLN A 130 -10.45 -0.83 5.41
C GLN A 130 -9.95 -0.95 6.83
N PHE A 131 -10.47 -1.86 7.59
CA PHE A 131 -10.18 -2.03 9.02
C PHE A 131 -9.38 -3.30 9.27
N PHE A 132 -8.37 -3.21 10.14
CA PHE A 132 -7.51 -4.33 10.49
C PHE A 132 -7.27 -4.40 11.99
N THR A 133 -7.28 -5.61 12.54
CA THR A 133 -6.86 -5.90 13.91
C THR A 133 -5.35 -6.09 14.00
N PHE A 134 -4.79 -6.12 15.21
CA PHE A 134 -3.38 -6.48 15.42
C PHE A 134 -3.04 -7.86 14.91
N ASP A 135 -3.92 -8.85 15.11
CA ASP A 135 -3.68 -10.23 14.66
C ASP A 135 -3.59 -10.31 13.12
N GLN A 136 -4.45 -9.57 12.41
CA GLN A 136 -4.43 -9.52 10.94
C GLN A 136 -3.17 -8.84 10.41
N ILE A 137 -2.73 -7.78 11.08
CA ILE A 137 -1.48 -7.08 10.74
C ILE A 137 -0.29 -8.00 10.99
N ALA A 138 -0.22 -8.61 12.18
CA ALA A 138 0.85 -9.53 12.56
C ALA A 138 0.95 -10.71 11.59
N ALA A 139 -0.19 -11.28 11.20
CA ALA A 139 -0.24 -12.42 10.28
C ALA A 139 0.40 -12.11 8.91
N ASP A 140 0.20 -10.91 8.36
CA ASP A 140 0.83 -10.49 7.10
C ASP A 140 2.33 -10.19 7.28
N VAL A 141 2.66 -9.42 8.32
CA VAL A 141 4.03 -8.98 8.62
C VAL A 141 4.95 -10.16 8.93
N ASP A 142 4.50 -11.10 9.78
CA ASP A 142 5.30 -12.26 10.19
C ASP A 142 5.47 -13.26 9.06
N ARG A 143 4.42 -13.45 8.24
CA ARG A 143 4.48 -14.28 7.04
C ARG A 143 5.54 -13.78 6.07
N LEU A 144 5.53 -12.48 5.76
CA LEU A 144 6.53 -11.87 4.89
C LEU A 144 7.93 -11.89 5.50
N HIS A 145 8.03 -11.63 6.81
CA HIS A 145 9.30 -11.71 7.54
C HIS A 145 9.96 -13.08 7.38
N ALA A 146 9.19 -14.13 7.62
CA ALA A 146 9.68 -15.50 7.54
C ALA A 146 9.93 -15.96 6.09
N ALA A 147 8.99 -15.71 5.16
CA ALA A 147 9.10 -16.19 3.79
C ALA A 147 10.22 -15.52 2.99
N LEU A 148 10.57 -14.28 3.33
CA LEU A 148 11.60 -13.49 2.64
C LEU A 148 12.91 -13.38 3.43
N ASP A 149 12.98 -14.00 4.61
CA ASP A 149 14.17 -13.95 5.49
C ASP A 149 14.56 -12.50 5.86
N LEU A 150 13.57 -11.61 6.10
CA LEU A 150 13.84 -10.18 6.25
C LEU A 150 14.78 -9.85 7.42
N GLY A 151 14.84 -10.69 8.45
CA GLY A 151 15.78 -10.56 9.57
C GLY A 151 17.24 -10.54 9.13
N ASP A 152 17.58 -11.31 8.10
CA ASP A 152 18.93 -11.46 7.57
C ASP A 152 19.21 -10.60 6.33
N ARG A 153 18.21 -9.80 5.87
CA ARG A 153 18.37 -8.93 4.70
C ARG A 153 18.96 -7.56 4.99
N GLY A 154 19.13 -7.22 6.27
CA GLY A 154 19.66 -5.94 6.70
C GLY A 154 18.58 -4.89 6.91
N VAL A 155 18.72 -3.72 6.27
CA VAL A 155 17.85 -2.57 6.49
C VAL A 155 16.80 -2.46 5.39
N GLY A 156 15.53 -2.24 5.76
CA GLY A 156 14.45 -1.99 4.79
C GLY A 156 14.50 -0.56 4.27
N VAL A 157 14.55 -0.37 2.95
CA VAL A 157 14.58 0.97 2.35
C VAL A 157 13.17 1.44 2.04
N ALA A 158 12.70 2.45 2.77
CA ALA A 158 11.40 3.07 2.55
C ALA A 158 11.47 4.11 1.43
N ALA A 159 11.57 3.63 0.19
CA ALA A 159 11.59 4.44 -1.04
C ALA A 159 10.20 4.59 -1.68
N ILE A 160 9.22 3.80 -1.26
CA ILE A 160 7.82 3.89 -1.70
C ILE A 160 6.95 4.37 -0.55
N SER A 161 5.79 4.94 -0.89
CA SER A 161 4.89 5.51 0.12
C SER A 161 4.41 4.47 1.14
N CYS A 162 4.66 4.74 2.42
CA CYS A 162 4.16 3.92 3.53
C CYS A 162 2.66 4.13 3.82
N ALA A 163 1.98 5.01 3.11
CA ALA A 163 0.51 5.09 3.13
C ALA A 163 -0.16 3.96 2.34
N HIS A 164 0.59 3.27 1.47
CA HIS A 164 0.14 2.08 0.75
C HIS A 164 0.57 0.80 1.46
N SER A 165 -0.29 -0.23 1.42
CA SER A 165 -0.09 -1.50 2.13
C SER A 165 1.30 -2.11 1.89
N PHE A 166 1.77 -2.16 0.64
CA PHE A 166 3.06 -2.76 0.30
C PHE A 166 4.24 -2.03 0.98
N GLY A 167 4.32 -0.69 0.84
CA GLY A 167 5.38 0.08 1.49
C GLY A 167 5.31 0.00 3.02
N LEU A 168 4.10 0.07 3.57
CA LEU A 168 3.85 -0.03 5.00
C LEU A 168 4.32 -1.37 5.58
N THR A 169 3.87 -2.47 4.97
CA THR A 169 4.15 -3.83 5.48
C THR A 169 5.61 -4.22 5.29
N MET A 170 6.24 -3.82 4.18
CA MET A 170 7.63 -4.18 3.90
C MET A 170 8.66 -3.37 4.69
N THR A 171 8.29 -2.23 5.29
CA THR A 171 9.24 -1.38 6.01
C THR A 171 8.75 -1.05 7.43
N VAL A 172 7.89 -0.09 7.60
CA VAL A 172 7.48 0.45 8.91
C VAL A 172 6.91 -0.62 9.83
N LEU A 173 6.03 -1.50 9.34
CA LEU A 173 5.48 -2.59 10.17
C LEU A 173 6.53 -3.65 10.49
N GLN A 174 7.53 -3.90 9.62
CA GLN A 174 8.66 -4.77 9.96
C GLN A 174 9.47 -4.22 11.14
N THR A 175 9.63 -2.89 11.21
CA THR A 175 10.29 -2.26 12.36
C THR A 175 9.49 -2.44 13.64
N LEU A 176 8.17 -2.20 13.58
CA LEU A 176 7.30 -2.26 14.76
C LEU A 176 7.03 -3.68 15.27
N PHE A 177 6.95 -4.65 14.38
CA PHE A 177 6.61 -6.04 14.74
C PHE A 177 7.82 -6.95 14.85
N ASN A 178 8.88 -6.75 14.06
CA ASN A 178 10.02 -7.68 13.97
C ASN A 178 11.37 -7.03 14.32
N GLY A 179 11.37 -5.75 14.70
CA GLY A 179 12.60 -5.05 15.02
C GLY A 179 13.59 -4.92 13.85
N VAL A 180 13.11 -5.03 12.60
CA VAL A 180 13.95 -4.82 11.41
C VAL A 180 14.09 -3.32 11.18
N PRO A 181 15.31 -2.77 11.14
CA PRO A 181 15.48 -1.33 10.98
C PRO A 181 15.04 -0.85 9.60
N THR A 182 14.50 0.37 9.56
CA THR A 182 14.10 1.05 8.31
C THR A 182 15.05 2.21 8.01
N CYS A 183 15.34 2.41 6.73
CA CYS A 183 16.05 3.57 6.21
C CYS A 183 15.08 4.44 5.39
N HIS A 184 15.02 5.74 5.71
CA HIS A 184 14.15 6.69 5.04
C HIS A 184 14.82 7.24 3.77
N ALA A 185 14.26 6.89 2.60
CA ALA A 185 14.56 7.57 1.35
C ALA A 185 13.46 8.61 1.07
N PRO A 186 13.72 9.93 1.23
CA PRO A 186 12.68 10.95 1.24
C PRO A 186 12.00 11.14 -0.12
N GLN A 187 12.65 10.72 -1.18
CA GLN A 187 12.16 10.75 -2.56
C GLN A 187 12.63 9.50 -3.32
N PRO A 188 11.81 8.99 -4.25
CA PRO A 188 12.14 7.76 -4.98
C PRO A 188 13.09 7.98 -6.17
N PHE A 189 13.86 9.09 -6.20
CA PHE A 189 14.84 9.37 -7.24
C PHE A 189 16.20 8.71 -6.93
N ALA A 190 17.04 8.57 -7.96
CA ALA A 190 18.30 7.86 -7.88
C ALA A 190 19.22 8.35 -6.75
N GLN A 191 19.47 9.67 -6.67
CA GLN A 191 20.42 10.21 -5.68
C GLN A 191 19.92 10.07 -4.24
N PRO A 192 18.68 10.46 -3.86
CA PRO A 192 18.15 10.23 -2.52
C PRO A 192 18.11 8.75 -2.12
N LEU A 193 17.84 7.86 -3.08
CA LEU A 193 17.86 6.42 -2.84
C LEU A 193 19.27 5.93 -2.53
N MET A 194 20.26 6.31 -3.33
CA MET A 194 21.67 5.95 -3.10
C MET A 194 22.19 6.51 -1.78
N ASP A 195 21.84 7.76 -1.45
CA ASP A 195 22.23 8.38 -0.19
C ASP A 195 21.65 7.64 1.02
N ALA A 196 20.42 7.14 0.91
CA ALA A 196 19.81 6.31 1.93
C ALA A 196 20.50 4.95 2.09
N MET A 197 20.97 4.34 1.00
CA MET A 197 21.54 2.98 1.01
C MET A 197 23.04 2.93 1.32
N LYS A 198 23.83 3.97 0.99
CA LYS A 198 25.31 3.94 0.94
C LYS A 198 26.01 3.55 2.24
N HIS A 199 25.36 3.75 3.38
CA HIS A 199 25.95 3.48 4.70
C HIS A 199 25.58 2.12 5.26
N HIS A 200 24.79 1.33 4.52
CA HIS A 200 24.32 0.02 4.96
C HIS A 200 25.00 -1.08 4.13
N PRO A 201 25.62 -2.08 4.76
CA PRO A 201 26.28 -3.18 4.03
C PRO A 201 25.28 -4.08 3.33
N ARG A 202 24.04 -4.14 3.83
CA ARG A 202 22.95 -4.95 3.25
C ARG A 202 21.63 -4.21 3.43
N VAL A 203 20.87 -4.14 2.35
CA VAL A 203 19.53 -3.57 2.34
C VAL A 203 18.57 -4.46 1.56
N PHE A 204 17.28 -4.40 1.89
CA PHE A 204 16.25 -4.88 0.99
C PHE A 204 15.42 -3.70 0.48
N LEU A 205 15.09 -3.74 -0.81
CA LEU A 205 14.47 -2.62 -1.50
C LEU A 205 13.12 -3.03 -2.11
N PRO A 206 12.00 -2.63 -1.48
CA PRO A 206 10.69 -2.73 -2.11
C PRO A 206 10.50 -1.58 -3.12
N GLY A 207 10.00 -1.92 -4.30
CA GLY A 207 9.70 -0.95 -5.36
C GLY A 207 8.49 -1.36 -6.19
N VAL A 208 7.95 -0.45 -6.97
CA VAL A 208 6.97 -0.76 -8.01
C VAL A 208 7.65 -0.80 -9.37
N PRO A 209 7.13 -1.50 -10.39
CA PRO A 209 7.80 -1.66 -11.67
C PRO A 209 8.26 -0.35 -12.33
N ALA A 210 7.45 0.70 -12.23
CA ALA A 210 7.82 2.01 -12.78
C ALA A 210 9.03 2.64 -12.08
N LEU A 211 9.19 2.46 -10.77
CA LEU A 211 10.38 2.92 -10.04
C LEU A 211 11.59 2.03 -10.37
N TRP A 212 11.42 0.72 -10.41
CA TRP A 212 12.48 -0.19 -10.84
C TRP A 212 13.03 0.19 -12.21
N LYS A 213 12.14 0.48 -13.19
CA LYS A 213 12.56 0.98 -14.51
C LYS A 213 13.38 2.27 -14.40
N SER A 214 12.90 3.23 -13.62
CA SER A 214 13.60 4.51 -13.42
C SER A 214 14.99 4.31 -12.79
N TRP A 215 15.10 3.44 -11.78
CA TRP A 215 16.36 3.15 -11.09
C TRP A 215 17.35 2.40 -11.97
N LEU A 216 16.89 1.38 -12.72
CA LEU A 216 17.73 0.60 -13.64
C LEU A 216 18.21 1.38 -14.86
N MET A 217 17.45 2.40 -15.28
CA MET A 217 17.86 3.30 -16.37
C MET A 217 18.68 4.50 -15.88
N GLY A 218 18.70 4.75 -14.58
CA GLY A 218 19.50 5.77 -13.93
C GLY A 218 20.84 5.22 -13.43
N ASP A 219 21.58 6.06 -12.70
CA ASP A 219 22.93 5.73 -12.18
C ASP A 219 22.87 5.06 -10.79
N VAL A 220 21.79 4.35 -10.43
CA VAL A 220 21.66 3.69 -9.15
C VAL A 220 22.60 2.49 -9.07
N ARG A 221 23.35 2.40 -7.96
CA ARG A 221 24.17 1.24 -7.61
C ARG A 221 23.36 0.27 -6.75
N PHE A 222 23.46 -1.02 -7.06
CA PHE A 222 22.70 -2.08 -6.41
C PHE A 222 23.58 -3.08 -5.64
N ASP A 223 24.86 -2.75 -5.41
CA ASP A 223 25.87 -3.68 -4.90
C ASP A 223 25.57 -4.21 -3.49
N ASN A 224 24.84 -3.44 -2.68
CA ASN A 224 24.46 -3.81 -1.32
C ASN A 224 23.00 -4.30 -1.19
N ILE A 225 22.29 -4.48 -2.29
CA ILE A 225 20.92 -5.01 -2.25
C ILE A 225 20.95 -6.53 -2.05
N SER A 226 20.45 -6.96 -0.91
CA SER A 226 20.32 -8.37 -0.54
C SER A 226 18.99 -8.98 -1.01
N LEU A 227 17.98 -8.15 -1.28
CA LEU A 227 16.66 -8.56 -1.77
C LEU A 227 15.98 -7.39 -2.49
N ALA A 228 15.64 -7.57 -3.75
CA ALA A 228 14.87 -6.62 -4.55
C ALA A 228 13.47 -7.18 -4.81
N ILE A 229 12.42 -6.42 -4.45
CA ILE A 229 11.02 -6.88 -4.53
C ILE A 229 10.19 -5.87 -5.29
N SER A 230 9.33 -6.36 -6.18
CA SER A 230 8.37 -5.56 -6.93
C SER A 230 6.94 -6.02 -6.68
N ALA A 231 6.03 -5.06 -6.39
CA ALA A 231 4.61 -5.34 -6.23
C ALA A 231 3.75 -4.15 -6.70
N GLY A 232 2.42 -4.30 -6.60
CA GLY A 232 1.44 -3.24 -6.87
C GLY A 232 1.02 -3.11 -8.35
N SER A 233 1.82 -3.60 -9.27
CA SER A 233 1.48 -3.74 -10.70
C SER A 233 2.31 -4.86 -11.33
N PRO A 234 1.93 -5.36 -12.52
CA PRO A 234 2.65 -6.44 -13.19
C PRO A 234 4.12 -6.08 -13.45
N LEU A 235 5.03 -6.91 -12.95
CA LEU A 235 6.45 -6.84 -13.27
C LEU A 235 6.69 -7.53 -14.61
N THR A 236 7.25 -6.81 -15.59
CA THR A 236 7.49 -7.35 -16.93
C THR A 236 8.76 -8.19 -16.99
N LEU A 237 8.76 -9.23 -17.83
CA LEU A 237 9.96 -10.05 -18.07
C LEU A 237 11.13 -9.22 -18.63
N GLY A 238 10.82 -8.19 -19.44
CA GLY A 238 11.84 -7.28 -19.97
C GLY A 238 12.56 -6.51 -18.87
N LEU A 239 11.85 -6.10 -17.83
CA LEU A 239 12.41 -5.38 -16.69
C LEU A 239 13.26 -6.32 -15.80
N GLU A 240 12.79 -7.55 -15.56
CA GLU A 240 13.55 -8.57 -14.82
C GLU A 240 14.86 -8.91 -15.52
N ARG A 241 14.81 -9.15 -16.84
CA ARG A 241 16.01 -9.45 -17.65
C ARG A 241 16.98 -8.27 -17.65
N MET A 242 16.48 -7.05 -17.84
CA MET A 242 17.30 -5.83 -17.77
C MET A 242 18.03 -5.71 -16.42
N ALA A 243 17.35 -5.98 -15.32
CA ALA A 243 17.93 -5.91 -13.97
C ALA A 243 19.05 -6.96 -13.82
N LEU A 244 18.80 -8.19 -14.27
CA LEU A 244 19.78 -9.26 -14.16
C LEU A 244 20.98 -9.05 -15.10
N GLU A 245 20.74 -8.71 -16.37
CA GLU A 245 21.79 -8.57 -17.38
C GLU A 245 22.71 -7.38 -17.13
N LYS A 246 22.13 -6.22 -16.73
CA LYS A 246 22.91 -4.99 -16.53
C LYS A 246 23.52 -4.86 -15.14
N HIS A 247 22.85 -5.41 -14.13
CA HIS A 247 23.19 -5.14 -12.73
C HIS A 247 23.40 -6.41 -11.89
N GLY A 248 23.22 -7.61 -12.48
CA GLY A 248 23.26 -8.87 -11.71
C GLY A 248 22.16 -8.96 -10.66
N LEU A 249 21.08 -8.17 -10.78
CA LEU A 249 20.04 -8.00 -9.77
C LEU A 249 18.81 -8.82 -10.14
N LYS A 250 18.44 -9.80 -9.31
CA LYS A 250 17.12 -10.45 -9.40
C LYS A 250 16.08 -9.58 -8.70
N ILE A 251 15.04 -9.19 -9.42
CA ILE A 251 13.83 -8.56 -8.85
C ILE A 251 12.77 -9.64 -8.70
N HIS A 252 12.35 -9.91 -7.48
CA HIS A 252 11.29 -10.86 -7.16
C HIS A 252 9.91 -10.21 -7.27
N ASN A 253 8.97 -10.88 -7.93
CA ASN A 253 7.59 -10.42 -7.99
C ASN A 253 6.84 -10.82 -6.71
N LEU A 254 6.12 -9.89 -6.09
CA LEU A 254 5.24 -10.12 -4.96
C LEU A 254 3.82 -9.72 -5.36
N TYR A 255 2.87 -10.62 -5.19
CA TYR A 255 1.46 -10.37 -5.45
C TYR A 255 0.66 -10.30 -4.15
N GLY A 256 -0.25 -9.35 -4.08
CA GLY A 256 -1.15 -9.16 -2.96
C GLY A 256 -2.15 -8.04 -3.19
N ALA A 257 -3.05 -7.87 -2.23
CA ALA A 257 -4.03 -6.81 -2.24
C ALA A 257 -4.09 -6.12 -0.87
N SER A 258 -4.51 -4.85 -0.85
CA SER A 258 -4.62 -4.08 0.40
C SER A 258 -5.53 -4.75 1.42
N GLU A 259 -6.50 -5.52 0.95
CA GLU A 259 -7.56 -6.18 1.71
C GLU A 259 -7.09 -7.43 2.46
N CYS A 260 -6.09 -8.13 1.91
CA CYS A 260 -5.65 -9.43 2.42
C CYS A 260 -4.13 -9.55 2.65
N GLY A 261 -3.37 -8.49 2.37
CA GLY A 261 -1.91 -8.52 2.44
C GLY A 261 -1.29 -9.30 1.28
N ALA A 262 -0.10 -9.84 1.51
CA ALA A 262 0.65 -10.61 0.53
C ALA A 262 0.06 -12.01 0.34
N VAL A 263 -0.02 -12.45 -0.91
CA VAL A 263 -0.65 -13.73 -1.31
C VAL A 263 0.36 -14.71 -1.86
N SER A 264 1.20 -14.28 -2.81
CA SER A 264 2.22 -15.13 -3.45
C SER A 264 3.46 -14.33 -3.81
N TRP A 265 4.57 -15.02 -4.00
CA TRP A 265 5.81 -14.38 -4.42
C TRP A 265 6.62 -15.30 -5.34
N ASP A 266 7.44 -14.68 -6.18
CA ASP A 266 8.36 -15.39 -7.05
C ASP A 266 9.68 -15.68 -6.31
N GLU A 267 9.90 -16.95 -5.98
CA GLU A 267 11.05 -17.46 -5.27
C GLU A 267 12.23 -17.84 -6.20
N THR A 268 12.02 -17.74 -7.52
CA THR A 268 13.02 -18.20 -8.48
C THR A 268 14.31 -17.36 -8.44
N PRO A 269 15.47 -17.96 -8.65
CA PRO A 269 16.74 -17.23 -8.62
C PRO A 269 17.00 -16.39 -9.89
N GLY A 270 16.28 -16.66 -10.97
CA GLY A 270 16.38 -15.96 -12.26
C GLY A 270 15.08 -15.27 -12.67
N PRO A 271 15.03 -14.60 -13.83
CA PRO A 271 13.78 -14.05 -14.37
C PRO A 271 12.74 -15.15 -14.57
N ARG A 272 11.47 -14.83 -14.33
CA ARG A 272 10.37 -15.76 -14.61
C ARG A 272 10.32 -16.09 -16.10
N GLU A 273 9.79 -17.26 -16.43
CA GLU A 273 9.58 -17.68 -17.82
C GLU A 273 8.29 -17.10 -18.41
N ASP A 274 7.22 -17.03 -17.60
CA ASP A 274 5.94 -16.39 -17.96
C ASP A 274 5.69 -15.14 -17.09
N GLY A 275 5.47 -14.00 -17.73
CA GLY A 275 5.16 -12.74 -17.03
C GLY A 275 3.84 -12.75 -16.27
N ARG A 276 2.96 -13.73 -16.53
CA ARG A 276 1.72 -13.95 -15.79
C ARG A 276 1.91 -14.72 -14.49
N ASP A 277 3.05 -15.39 -14.33
CA ASP A 277 3.36 -16.15 -13.12
C ASP A 277 3.47 -15.19 -11.91
N LEU A 278 2.62 -15.42 -10.91
CA LEU A 278 2.59 -14.67 -9.67
C LEU A 278 3.42 -15.32 -8.54
N GLY A 279 4.05 -16.46 -8.84
CA GLY A 279 4.84 -17.22 -7.88
C GLY A 279 4.04 -18.20 -7.04
N ILE A 280 4.70 -18.74 -6.01
CA ILE A 280 4.10 -19.69 -5.06
C ILE A 280 3.28 -18.97 -4.00
N LEU A 281 2.26 -19.65 -3.48
CA LEU A 281 1.49 -19.16 -2.35
C LEU A 281 2.36 -19.00 -1.11
N LEU A 282 2.19 -17.88 -0.41
CA LEU A 282 2.83 -17.68 0.89
C LEU A 282 2.23 -18.62 1.96
N PRO A 283 3.01 -19.03 2.97
CA PRO A 283 2.52 -19.93 4.02
C PRO A 283 1.24 -19.42 4.70
N GLY A 284 0.26 -20.32 4.89
CA GLY A 284 -1.02 -19.98 5.52
C GLY A 284 -2.00 -19.18 4.66
N VAL A 285 -1.69 -18.96 3.39
CA VAL A 285 -2.61 -18.42 2.38
C VAL A 285 -3.24 -19.56 1.60
N GLN A 286 -4.55 -19.53 1.46
CA GLN A 286 -5.29 -20.42 0.58
C GLN A 286 -5.88 -19.60 -0.57
N ALA A 287 -5.77 -20.11 -1.78
CA ALA A 287 -6.28 -19.48 -2.98
C ALA A 287 -7.18 -20.45 -3.73
N ARG A 288 -8.30 -19.95 -4.22
CA ARG A 288 -9.18 -20.69 -5.12
C ARG A 288 -9.78 -19.75 -6.16
N ARG A 289 -10.25 -20.32 -7.25
CA ARG A 289 -10.98 -19.60 -8.30
C ARG A 289 -12.50 -19.69 -8.00
N ASP A 290 -13.24 -18.61 -8.14
CA ASP A 290 -14.70 -18.63 -8.14
C ASP A 290 -15.27 -18.91 -9.54
N ASP A 291 -16.60 -19.01 -9.67
CA ASP A 291 -17.28 -19.31 -10.93
C ASP A 291 -17.08 -18.21 -12.00
N ALA A 292 -16.73 -17.00 -11.59
CA ALA A 292 -16.40 -15.90 -12.49
C ALA A 292 -14.89 -15.83 -12.83
N GLY A 293 -14.11 -16.81 -12.40
CA GLY A 293 -12.67 -16.86 -12.62
C GLY A 293 -11.86 -16.00 -11.66
N ARG A 294 -12.48 -15.34 -10.67
CA ARG A 294 -11.80 -14.43 -9.76
C ARG A 294 -11.06 -15.18 -8.66
N LEU A 295 -9.95 -14.63 -8.23
CA LEU A 295 -9.20 -15.14 -7.09
C LEU A 295 -9.96 -14.88 -5.78
N VAL A 296 -10.21 -15.94 -5.03
CA VAL A 296 -10.68 -15.90 -3.65
C VAL A 296 -9.54 -16.30 -2.73
N VAL A 297 -9.14 -15.37 -1.86
CA VAL A 297 -8.09 -15.55 -0.86
C VAL A 297 -8.72 -15.86 0.49
N ALA A 298 -8.24 -16.90 1.16
CA ALA A 298 -8.53 -17.15 2.56
C ALA A 298 -7.22 -17.10 3.37
N SER A 299 -7.17 -16.22 4.38
CA SER A 299 -5.96 -15.99 5.19
C SER A 299 -6.31 -15.26 6.49
N SER A 300 -5.50 -15.49 7.52
CA SER A 300 -5.57 -14.75 8.78
C SER A 300 -5.22 -13.25 8.65
N SER A 301 -4.64 -12.81 7.54
CA SER A 301 -4.35 -11.39 7.27
C SER A 301 -5.47 -10.63 6.55
N VAL A 302 -6.55 -11.31 6.17
CA VAL A 302 -7.72 -10.64 5.56
C VAL A 302 -8.37 -9.71 6.59
N GLY A 303 -8.53 -8.43 6.23
CA GLY A 303 -9.09 -7.41 7.12
C GLY A 303 -10.55 -7.65 7.50
N LEU A 304 -11.08 -6.79 8.37
CA LEU A 304 -12.44 -6.88 8.90
C LEU A 304 -13.52 -6.54 7.84
N GLY A 305 -13.19 -5.72 6.85
CA GLY A 305 -14.11 -5.26 5.81
C GLY A 305 -13.89 -3.81 5.44
N TYR A 306 -14.77 -3.30 4.58
CA TYR A 306 -14.85 -1.89 4.22
C TYR A 306 -15.83 -1.12 5.11
N ASP A 307 -15.61 0.19 5.23
CA ASP A 307 -16.56 1.11 5.85
C ASP A 307 -17.90 1.22 5.08
N GLU A 308 -17.87 1.00 3.77
CA GLU A 308 -19.03 0.97 2.87
C GLU A 308 -18.94 -0.27 1.97
N PRO A 309 -19.43 -1.43 2.42
CA PRO A 309 -19.46 -2.63 1.59
C PRO A 309 -20.42 -2.46 0.41
N LEU A 310 -20.03 -2.93 -0.77
CA LEU A 310 -20.87 -2.92 -1.96
C LEU A 310 -21.58 -4.28 -2.15
N PRO A 311 -22.77 -4.29 -2.80
CA PRO A 311 -23.49 -5.53 -3.07
C PRO A 311 -22.62 -6.54 -3.83
N GLY A 312 -22.62 -7.79 -3.39
CA GLY A 312 -21.87 -8.89 -4.02
C GLY A 312 -20.37 -8.92 -3.70
N GLU A 313 -19.83 -7.99 -2.92
CA GLU A 313 -18.46 -8.09 -2.42
C GLU A 313 -18.35 -9.10 -1.27
N ARG A 314 -17.27 -9.86 -1.30
CA ARG A 314 -16.89 -10.76 -0.21
C ARG A 314 -15.56 -10.31 0.37
N TYR A 315 -15.64 -9.60 1.50
CA TYR A 315 -14.47 -9.11 2.23
C TYR A 315 -14.76 -9.12 3.73
N GLY A 316 -13.98 -9.86 4.48
CA GLY A 316 -14.10 -10.04 5.93
C GLY A 316 -14.16 -11.51 6.31
N ALA A 317 -14.19 -11.78 7.62
CA ALA A 317 -14.22 -13.15 8.19
C ALA A 317 -13.14 -14.09 7.59
N GLY A 318 -11.93 -13.54 7.36
CA GLY A 318 -10.80 -14.30 6.83
C GLY A 318 -10.84 -14.59 5.32
N VAL A 319 -11.80 -14.04 4.58
CA VAL A 319 -11.94 -14.29 3.13
C VAL A 319 -12.10 -13.00 2.35
N PHE A 320 -11.40 -12.91 1.23
CA PHE A 320 -11.53 -11.80 0.27
C PHE A 320 -11.61 -12.32 -1.16
N THR A 321 -12.59 -11.82 -1.93
CA THR A 321 -12.67 -12.07 -3.38
C THR A 321 -12.13 -10.85 -4.12
N THR A 322 -11.05 -11.05 -4.87
CA THR A 322 -10.40 -9.99 -5.65
C THR A 322 -11.18 -9.68 -6.93
N CYS A 323 -10.77 -8.63 -7.65
CA CYS A 323 -11.18 -8.39 -9.03
C CYS A 323 -10.20 -9.00 -10.05
N ASP A 324 -9.19 -9.72 -9.60
CA ASP A 324 -8.20 -10.34 -10.47
C ASP A 324 -8.65 -11.77 -10.81
N GLN A 325 -8.67 -12.08 -12.11
CA GLN A 325 -8.88 -13.43 -12.60
C GLN A 325 -7.55 -14.16 -12.66
N ILE A 326 -7.54 -15.38 -12.20
CA ILE A 326 -6.33 -16.21 -12.09
C ILE A 326 -6.57 -17.61 -12.63
N GLU A 327 -5.48 -18.25 -13.03
CA GLU A 327 -5.42 -19.67 -13.32
C GLU A 327 -4.44 -20.35 -12.36
N PRO A 328 -4.88 -21.35 -11.57
CA PRO A 328 -3.96 -22.11 -10.71
C PRO A 328 -3.13 -23.09 -11.53
N HIS A 329 -1.82 -23.11 -11.29
CA HIS A 329 -0.89 -24.07 -11.86
C HIS A 329 -0.12 -24.78 -10.73
N GLY A 330 -0.71 -25.86 -10.19
CA GLY A 330 -0.17 -26.52 -9.00
C GLY A 330 -0.19 -25.56 -7.79
N GLU A 331 0.97 -25.32 -7.19
CA GLU A 331 1.14 -24.38 -6.06
C GLU A 331 1.37 -22.93 -6.52
N ARG A 332 1.46 -22.66 -7.82
CA ARG A 332 1.70 -21.34 -8.39
C ARG A 332 0.38 -20.73 -8.88
N LEU A 333 0.34 -19.41 -8.88
CA LEU A 333 -0.77 -18.64 -9.43
C LEU A 333 -0.34 -17.97 -10.75
N CYS A 334 -1.21 -18.05 -11.76
CA CYS A 334 -1.04 -17.30 -13.00
C CYS A 334 -2.12 -16.23 -13.14
N PHE A 335 -1.71 -15.00 -13.38
CA PHE A 335 -2.61 -13.87 -13.61
C PHE A 335 -3.17 -13.90 -15.03
N GLU A 336 -4.47 -13.76 -15.17
CA GLU A 336 -5.13 -13.62 -16.48
C GLU A 336 -5.42 -12.15 -16.78
N GLN A 337 -6.26 -11.52 -15.96
CA GLN A 337 -6.65 -10.13 -16.11
C GLN A 337 -7.27 -9.56 -14.82
N SER A 338 -7.44 -8.26 -14.76
CA SER A 338 -8.23 -7.59 -13.70
C SER A 338 -9.52 -7.03 -14.30
N VAL A 339 -10.65 -7.38 -13.70
CA VAL A 339 -11.99 -6.94 -14.13
C VAL A 339 -12.52 -5.77 -13.29
N GLY A 340 -11.65 -5.14 -12.49
CA GLY A 340 -12.02 -4.02 -11.63
C GLY A 340 -12.18 -2.69 -12.38
N ALA A 341 -12.99 -1.79 -11.83
CA ALA A 341 -13.21 -0.43 -12.36
C ALA A 341 -12.11 0.57 -11.97
N GLY A 342 -11.23 0.25 -11.02
CA GLY A 342 -10.12 1.11 -10.62
C GLY A 342 -9.05 1.21 -11.70
N ILE A 343 -8.48 2.42 -11.88
CA ILE A 343 -7.39 2.65 -12.85
C ILE A 343 -6.05 2.44 -12.15
N ASN A 344 -5.21 1.54 -12.67
CA ASN A 344 -3.85 1.33 -12.15
C ASN A 344 -2.84 2.15 -12.95
N VAL A 345 -2.29 3.20 -12.34
CA VAL A 345 -1.24 4.02 -12.93
C VAL A 345 0.06 3.81 -12.15
N ALA A 346 0.99 3.06 -12.74
CA ALA A 346 2.30 2.79 -12.15
C ALA A 346 2.24 2.24 -10.70
N GLY A 347 1.33 1.29 -10.44
CA GLY A 347 1.12 0.69 -9.12
C GLY A 347 0.17 1.46 -8.20
N ARG A 348 -0.30 2.62 -8.61
CA ARG A 348 -1.22 3.46 -7.86
C ARG A 348 -2.64 3.26 -8.37
N LYS A 349 -3.53 2.69 -7.54
CA LYS A 349 -4.95 2.54 -7.90
C LYS A 349 -5.70 3.85 -7.69
N LEU A 350 -6.36 4.32 -8.74
CA LEU A 350 -7.07 5.60 -8.78
C LEU A 350 -8.57 5.38 -8.99
N SER A 351 -9.38 6.26 -8.41
CA SER A 351 -10.82 6.27 -8.58
C SER A 351 -11.22 7.10 -9.80
N PRO A 352 -11.83 6.50 -10.85
CA PRO A 352 -12.37 7.25 -11.97
C PRO A 352 -13.40 8.30 -11.54
N ALA A 353 -14.24 7.97 -10.56
CA ALA A 353 -15.28 8.87 -10.06
C ALA A 353 -14.70 10.11 -9.38
N GLU A 354 -13.66 9.94 -8.52
CA GLU A 354 -13.00 11.07 -7.87
C GLU A 354 -12.31 12.00 -8.88
N ILE A 355 -11.64 11.44 -9.88
CA ILE A 355 -11.00 12.23 -10.94
C ILE A 355 -12.05 12.99 -11.74
N ALA A 356 -13.14 12.33 -12.14
CA ALA A 356 -14.25 12.96 -12.84
C ALA A 356 -14.83 14.13 -12.06
N GLU A 357 -15.06 13.95 -10.74
CA GLU A 357 -15.60 14.98 -9.87
C GLU A 357 -14.66 16.19 -9.75
N LYS A 358 -13.35 15.95 -9.59
CA LYS A 358 -12.36 17.03 -9.55
C LYS A 358 -12.36 17.85 -10.87
N ILE A 359 -12.43 17.15 -12.02
CA ILE A 359 -12.50 17.80 -13.34
C ILE A 359 -13.80 18.59 -13.49
N ARG A 360 -14.98 18.04 -13.11
CA ARG A 360 -16.25 18.75 -13.14
C ARG A 360 -16.19 20.04 -12.34
N ARG A 361 -15.70 19.97 -11.12
CA ARG A 361 -15.57 21.15 -10.24
C ARG A 361 -14.61 22.20 -10.82
N ALA A 362 -13.49 21.78 -11.39
CA ALA A 362 -12.48 22.68 -11.94
C ALA A 362 -12.92 23.33 -13.26
N SER A 363 -13.57 22.55 -14.14
CA SER A 363 -13.96 22.99 -15.48
C SER A 363 -15.39 23.53 -15.59
N ARG A 364 -16.25 23.25 -14.58
CA ARG A 364 -17.71 23.50 -14.59
C ARG A 364 -18.44 22.75 -15.72
N LEU A 365 -17.92 21.59 -16.10
CA LEU A 365 -18.48 20.71 -17.13
C LEU A 365 -19.09 19.48 -16.46
N ASP A 366 -20.38 19.22 -16.65
CA ASP A 366 -21.07 18.06 -16.04
C ASP A 366 -20.75 16.74 -16.76
N GLY A 367 -20.65 16.77 -18.08
CA GLY A 367 -20.41 15.60 -18.91
C GLY A 367 -18.95 15.15 -18.92
N VAL A 368 -18.48 14.57 -17.80
CA VAL A 368 -17.10 14.06 -17.65
C VAL A 368 -17.16 12.59 -17.32
N ARG A 369 -16.54 11.76 -18.16
CA ARG A 369 -16.33 10.32 -17.95
C ARG A 369 -14.83 10.01 -17.92
N ILE A 370 -14.40 9.24 -16.95
CA ILE A 370 -12.99 8.83 -16.77
C ILE A 370 -12.91 7.32 -16.82
N HIS A 371 -11.94 6.81 -17.58
CA HIS A 371 -11.61 5.37 -17.60
C HIS A 371 -10.11 5.15 -17.84
N GLY A 372 -9.65 3.93 -17.55
CA GLY A 372 -8.29 3.50 -17.86
C GLY A 372 -8.20 2.91 -19.26
N ALA A 373 -7.13 3.23 -19.97
CA ALA A 373 -6.75 2.56 -21.21
C ALA A 373 -5.35 1.97 -21.06
N ARG A 374 -5.05 0.87 -21.76
CA ARG A 374 -3.73 0.26 -21.74
C ARG A 374 -2.67 1.29 -22.16
N SER A 375 -1.66 1.47 -21.33
CA SER A 375 -0.54 2.36 -21.64
C SER A 375 0.40 1.73 -22.68
N ARG A 376 1.08 2.58 -23.45
CA ARG A 376 2.21 2.14 -24.30
C ARG A 376 3.44 1.79 -23.46
N ASP A 377 3.53 2.31 -22.26
CA ASP A 377 4.54 1.96 -21.26
C ASP A 377 3.99 0.82 -20.37
N PRO A 378 4.51 -0.41 -20.50
CA PRO A 378 3.99 -1.58 -19.76
C PRO A 378 4.08 -1.40 -18.24
N GLU A 379 5.14 -0.75 -17.73
CA GLU A 379 5.35 -0.54 -16.30
C GLU A 379 4.41 0.53 -15.72
N ARG A 380 3.81 1.35 -16.58
CA ARG A 380 2.75 2.26 -16.21
C ARG A 380 1.38 1.59 -16.10
N CYS A 381 1.16 0.45 -16.74
CA CYS A 381 -0.07 -0.31 -16.88
C CYS A 381 -1.16 0.42 -17.65
N GLN A 382 -1.74 1.48 -17.09
CA GLN A 382 -2.85 2.21 -17.69
C GLN A 382 -2.55 3.72 -17.76
N ASP A 383 -3.09 4.35 -18.82
CA ASP A 383 -3.22 5.79 -18.94
C ASP A 383 -4.66 6.20 -18.63
N ILE A 384 -4.82 7.35 -18.00
CA ILE A 384 -6.13 7.93 -17.74
C ILE A 384 -6.64 8.59 -19.02
N VAL A 385 -7.88 8.25 -19.39
CA VAL A 385 -8.62 8.85 -20.50
C VAL A 385 -9.76 9.67 -19.93
N ALA A 386 -9.88 10.92 -20.35
CA ALA A 386 -11.00 11.80 -20.07
C ALA A 386 -11.85 11.96 -21.33
N GLU A 387 -13.09 11.49 -21.27
CA GLU A 387 -14.13 11.74 -22.26
C GLU A 387 -15.03 12.88 -21.78
N LEU A 388 -15.17 13.90 -22.61
CA LEU A 388 -15.86 15.12 -22.25
C LEU A 388 -17.04 15.38 -23.19
N ASP A 389 -18.14 15.84 -22.63
CA ASP A 389 -19.33 16.23 -23.37
C ASP A 389 -19.21 17.67 -23.90
N LEU A 390 -18.15 17.89 -24.68
CA LEU A 390 -17.93 19.15 -25.39
C LEU A 390 -17.16 18.89 -26.72
N PRO A 391 -17.23 19.81 -27.70
CA PRO A 391 -16.51 19.63 -28.96
C PRO A 391 -15.01 19.46 -28.76
N GLN A 392 -14.38 18.59 -29.56
CA GLN A 392 -12.94 18.32 -29.47
C GLN A 392 -12.10 19.59 -29.62
N ALA A 393 -12.55 20.56 -30.46
CA ALA A 393 -11.87 21.82 -30.67
C ALA A 393 -11.81 22.74 -29.44
N GLU A 394 -12.73 22.54 -28.47
CA GLU A 394 -12.78 23.31 -27.22
C GLU A 394 -11.87 22.72 -26.12
N ILE A 395 -11.30 21.55 -26.34
CA ILE A 395 -10.32 20.92 -25.43
C ILE A 395 -8.92 21.46 -25.72
N ASP A 396 -8.79 22.75 -25.63
CA ASP A 396 -7.54 23.45 -25.82
C ASP A 396 -6.58 23.38 -24.61
N PRO A 397 -5.34 23.84 -24.69
CA PRO A 397 -4.42 23.84 -23.57
C PRO A 397 -4.92 24.62 -22.34
N ALA A 398 -5.64 25.72 -22.53
CA ALA A 398 -6.17 26.53 -21.45
C ALA A 398 -7.27 25.79 -20.68
N PHE A 399 -8.16 25.09 -21.40
CA PHE A 399 -9.14 24.20 -20.82
C PHE A 399 -8.48 23.09 -19.99
N LYS A 400 -7.47 22.40 -20.55
CA LYS A 400 -6.77 21.31 -19.86
C LYS A 400 -6.08 21.78 -18.58
N ILE A 401 -5.41 22.94 -18.61
CA ILE A 401 -4.79 23.53 -17.40
C ILE A 401 -5.87 23.77 -16.33
N ARG A 402 -6.99 24.40 -16.69
CA ARG A 402 -8.10 24.66 -15.76
C ARG A 402 -8.69 23.37 -15.24
N ALA A 403 -9.00 22.40 -16.11
CA ALA A 403 -9.59 21.11 -15.73
C ALA A 403 -8.69 20.28 -14.80
N CYS A 404 -7.37 20.42 -14.92
CA CYS A 404 -6.39 19.73 -14.11
C CYS A 404 -6.04 20.44 -12.78
N SER A 405 -6.55 21.63 -12.51
CA SER A 405 -6.12 22.46 -11.37
C SER A 405 -6.34 21.83 -9.98
N LEU A 406 -7.26 20.87 -9.88
CA LEU A 406 -7.53 20.12 -8.66
C LEU A 406 -6.97 18.68 -8.66
N LEU A 407 -6.26 18.29 -9.73
CA LEU A 407 -5.70 16.96 -9.86
C LEU A 407 -4.28 16.90 -9.29
N ALA A 408 -3.94 15.76 -8.67
CA ALA A 408 -2.56 15.43 -8.40
C ALA A 408 -1.83 15.07 -9.71
N PRO A 409 -0.49 15.19 -9.78
CA PRO A 409 0.27 14.92 -11.01
C PRO A 409 0.00 13.54 -11.65
N TRP A 410 -0.24 12.54 -10.82
CA TRP A 410 -0.55 11.17 -11.26
C TRP A 410 -2.01 10.95 -11.67
N GLU A 411 -2.91 11.89 -11.38
CA GLU A 411 -4.34 11.86 -11.76
C GLU A 411 -4.60 12.54 -13.11
N VAL A 412 -3.60 13.19 -13.69
CA VAL A 412 -3.75 13.97 -14.93
C VAL A 412 -3.99 13.04 -16.12
N PRO A 413 -5.11 13.20 -16.86
CA PRO A 413 -5.37 12.42 -18.06
C PRO A 413 -4.32 12.64 -19.15
N ARG A 414 -3.85 11.54 -19.73
CA ARG A 414 -2.96 11.59 -20.91
C ARG A 414 -3.71 11.73 -22.24
N LYS A 415 -4.96 11.28 -22.24
CA LYS A 415 -5.82 11.34 -23.42
C LYS A 415 -7.11 12.07 -23.08
N TRP A 416 -7.47 12.98 -23.98
CA TRP A 416 -8.66 13.82 -23.89
C TRP A 416 -9.49 13.63 -25.14
N ILE A 417 -10.75 13.27 -24.99
CA ILE A 417 -11.67 12.97 -26.09
C ILE A 417 -12.92 13.83 -25.90
N GLY A 418 -13.22 14.64 -26.90
CA GLY A 418 -14.45 15.40 -27.00
C GLY A 418 -15.39 14.80 -28.05
N ARG A 419 -16.57 15.42 -28.19
CA ARG A 419 -17.45 15.14 -29.33
C ARG A 419 -16.78 15.59 -30.62
N PRO A 420 -17.04 14.91 -31.73
CA PRO A 420 -16.57 15.32 -33.06
C PRO A 420 -17.01 16.72 -33.45
#